data_1eacbbb32a83a2dae7b7ff3c60c130ce
#
_entry.id   1eacbbb32a83a2dae7b7ff3c60c130ce
#
_cell.length_a   1.000
_cell.length_b   1.000
_cell.length_c   1.000
_cell.angle_alpha   90.00
_cell.angle_beta   90.00
_cell.angle_gamma   90.00
#
_symmetry.space_group_name_H-M   'P 1'
#
loop_
_entity.id
_entity.type
_entity.pdbx_description
1 polymer ?
#
loop_
_entity_poly.entity_id
_entity_poly.type
_entity_poly.pdbx_seq_one_letter_code
_entity_poly.pdbx_strand_id
1 'polypeptide(L)'
;MSFASRSRQFVFLTGLWFAAASIGWALPNVRLVAQAVDEHYNRLQSLQADFVEIYQGAGIERNESGILWLKKPGKMRWEYRSPEEKLFVGDGRNGWFYLPAEKQVHRFSLAKLEDLRSPLAFLLGKTKLEKQLQGLSFAPEVRAWKSEDSVMRGLPRGMESRVQEVLVEVTPEHQIARILIHAVDDSFTEYRFSNQKEDLALPEAKFRFTLPPGSELVEGEVGN
;
A
#
# COMPACT_ATOMS: atom_id res chain seq x y z
N MET A 1 -39.48 84.80 30.52
CA MET A 1 -39.81 83.48 30.97
C MET A 1 -39.66 82.58 29.73
N SER A 2 -38.58 81.90 29.63
CA SER A 2 -38.28 81.00 28.46
C SER A 2 -37.89 79.64 29.02
N PHE A 3 -38.63 78.62 28.67
CA PHE A 3 -38.39 77.22 29.04
C PHE A 3 -37.53 76.57 27.91
N ALA A 4 -36.32 76.17 28.24
CA ALA A 4 -35.48 75.41 27.39
C ALA A 4 -35.77 73.91 27.55
N SER A 5 -36.26 73.26 26.51
CA SER A 5 -36.45 71.82 26.42
C SER A 5 -35.12 71.17 26.06
N ARG A 6 -34.61 70.26 26.92
CA ARG A 6 -33.46 69.43 26.66
C ARG A 6 -33.97 68.07 26.09
N SER A 7 -33.77 67.83 24.80
CA SER A 7 -33.94 66.52 24.18
C SER A 7 -32.76 65.58 24.50
N ARG A 8 -33.04 64.45 25.15
CA ARG A 8 -32.11 63.33 25.37
C ARG A 8 -32.08 62.45 24.12
N GLN A 9 -30.98 62.46 23.44
CA GLN A 9 -30.73 61.47 22.40
C GLN A 9 -30.29 60.16 23.04
N PHE A 10 -31.06 59.08 22.81
CA PHE A 10 -30.69 57.70 23.13
C PHE A 10 -29.87 57.17 21.97
N VAL A 11 -28.57 56.90 22.17
CA VAL A 11 -27.73 56.20 21.24
C VAL A 11 -27.91 54.71 21.54
N PHE A 12 -28.56 53.98 20.61
CA PHE A 12 -28.61 52.52 20.60
C PHE A 12 -27.29 52.00 20.02
N LEU A 13 -26.41 51.46 20.88
CA LEU A 13 -25.28 50.65 20.45
C LEU A 13 -25.79 49.25 20.13
N THR A 14 -26.00 48.95 18.85
CA THR A 14 -26.16 47.57 18.35
C THR A 14 -24.83 46.87 18.31
N GLY A 15 -24.56 46.05 19.35
CA GLY A 15 -23.38 45.16 19.39
C GLY A 15 -23.56 44.05 18.36
N LEU A 16 -22.73 44.07 17.31
CA LEU A 16 -22.60 42.98 16.34
C LEU A 16 -21.80 41.85 16.99
N TRP A 17 -22.47 40.80 17.42
CA TRP A 17 -21.80 39.57 17.86
C TRP A 17 -21.28 38.82 16.63
N PHE A 18 -19.97 38.87 16.38
CA PHE A 18 -19.31 37.95 15.45
C PHE A 18 -19.22 36.58 16.11
N ALA A 19 -20.07 35.65 15.73
CA ALA A 19 -19.90 34.25 16.04
C ALA A 19 -18.74 33.72 15.20
N ALA A 20 -17.55 33.64 15.81
CA ALA A 20 -16.43 32.92 15.20
C ALA A 20 -16.80 31.42 15.15
N ALA A 21 -17.26 30.96 14.00
CA ALA A 21 -17.38 29.54 13.72
C ALA A 21 -15.96 28.94 13.70
N SER A 22 -15.56 28.31 14.80
CA SER A 22 -14.36 27.48 14.84
C SER A 22 -14.60 26.29 13.94
N ILE A 23 -14.03 26.33 12.73
CA ILE A 23 -13.92 25.16 11.85
C ILE A 23 -12.98 24.19 12.58
N GLY A 24 -13.56 23.32 13.38
CA GLY A 24 -12.83 22.21 13.98
C GLY A 24 -12.36 21.30 12.84
N TRP A 25 -11.08 21.32 12.56
CA TRP A 25 -10.45 20.32 11.70
C TRP A 25 -10.56 18.99 12.44
N ALA A 26 -11.52 18.16 12.03
CA ALA A 26 -11.59 16.79 12.53
C ALA A 26 -10.26 16.11 12.20
N LEU A 27 -9.55 15.63 13.21
CA LEU A 27 -8.34 14.84 13.01
C LEU A 27 -8.70 13.67 12.08
N PRO A 28 -7.88 13.41 11.05
CA PRO A 28 -8.14 12.33 10.14
C PRO A 28 -8.26 11.01 10.93
N ASN A 29 -9.33 10.26 10.68
CA ASN A 29 -9.54 8.97 11.32
C ASN A 29 -8.84 7.90 10.50
N VAL A 30 -7.83 7.25 11.06
CA VAL A 30 -7.04 6.20 10.39
C VAL A 30 -7.90 5.08 9.80
N ARG A 31 -9.01 4.72 10.46
CA ARG A 31 -9.94 3.69 9.97
C ARG A 31 -10.66 4.13 8.71
N LEU A 32 -11.04 5.41 8.61
CA LEU A 32 -11.68 5.94 7.40
C LEU A 32 -10.70 5.94 6.22
N VAL A 33 -9.43 6.27 6.45
CA VAL A 33 -8.39 6.19 5.42
C VAL A 33 -8.18 4.74 5.00
N ALA A 34 -8.07 3.81 5.94
CA ALA A 34 -7.92 2.39 5.64
C ALA A 34 -9.11 1.83 4.85
N GLN A 35 -10.35 2.21 5.22
CA GLN A 35 -11.56 1.84 4.47
C GLN A 35 -11.56 2.40 3.06
N ALA A 36 -11.14 3.65 2.87
CA ALA A 36 -11.06 4.26 1.55
C ALA A 36 -10.02 3.55 0.66
N VAL A 37 -8.86 3.15 1.22
CA VAL A 37 -7.87 2.30 0.53
C VAL A 37 -8.48 0.95 0.15
N ASP A 38 -9.16 0.29 1.09
CA ASP A 38 -9.82 -1.00 0.82
C ASP A 38 -10.87 -0.87 -0.29
N GLU A 39 -11.69 0.17 -0.27
CA GLU A 39 -12.69 0.45 -1.30
C GLU A 39 -12.03 0.72 -2.65
N HIS A 40 -10.94 1.50 -2.65
CA HIS A 40 -10.18 1.80 -3.85
C HIS A 40 -9.69 0.52 -4.51
N TYR A 41 -8.91 -0.31 -3.80
CA TYR A 41 -8.35 -1.54 -4.36
C TYR A 41 -9.40 -2.62 -4.64
N ASN A 42 -10.48 -2.70 -3.85
CA ASN A 42 -11.57 -3.66 -4.08
C ASN A 42 -12.34 -3.37 -5.38
N ARG A 43 -12.42 -2.12 -5.80
CA ARG A 43 -13.10 -1.69 -7.05
C ARG A 43 -12.28 -2.00 -8.30
N LEU A 44 -10.94 -1.90 -8.22
CA LEU A 44 -10.06 -2.12 -9.37
C LEU A 44 -10.21 -3.53 -9.95
N GLN A 45 -10.19 -3.63 -11.28
CA GLN A 45 -10.12 -4.89 -12.01
C GLN A 45 -8.67 -5.26 -12.37
N SER A 46 -7.85 -4.25 -12.61
CA SER A 46 -6.43 -4.42 -12.91
C SER A 46 -5.61 -3.22 -12.45
N LEU A 47 -4.34 -3.44 -12.22
CA LEU A 47 -3.35 -2.42 -11.85
C LEU A 47 -2.05 -2.72 -12.58
N GLN A 48 -1.40 -1.70 -13.08
CA GLN A 48 0.02 -1.71 -13.46
C GLN A 48 0.73 -0.64 -12.64
N ALA A 49 1.92 -0.96 -12.14
CA ALA A 49 2.78 0.01 -11.46
C ALA A 49 4.25 -0.29 -11.72
N ASP A 50 5.10 0.72 -11.70
CA ASP A 50 6.52 0.54 -11.50
C ASP A 50 6.76 0.30 -10.02
N PHE A 51 7.71 -0.58 -9.67
CA PHE A 51 8.08 -0.83 -8.29
C PHE A 51 9.59 -0.73 -8.07
N VAL A 52 9.94 -0.38 -6.85
CA VAL A 52 11.28 -0.53 -6.28
C VAL A 52 11.11 -1.35 -5.00
N GLU A 53 11.91 -2.40 -4.86
CA GLU A 53 12.01 -3.23 -3.67
C GLU A 53 13.38 -3.05 -3.05
N ILE A 54 13.43 -2.65 -1.79
CA ILE A 54 14.66 -2.46 -1.03
C ILE A 54 14.60 -3.42 0.15
N TYR A 55 15.60 -4.28 0.26
CA TYR A 55 15.80 -5.16 1.40
C TYR A 55 17.09 -4.78 2.13
N GLN A 56 17.02 -4.67 3.46
CA GLN A 56 18.21 -4.54 4.31
C GLN A 56 18.07 -5.51 5.49
N GLY A 57 19.09 -6.33 5.70
CA GLY A 57 19.13 -7.27 6.82
C GLY A 57 20.37 -8.15 6.78
N ALA A 58 20.84 -8.59 7.95
CA ALA A 58 22.00 -9.47 8.09
C ALA A 58 23.26 -8.97 7.32
N GLY A 59 23.46 -7.66 7.21
CA GLY A 59 24.56 -7.05 6.45
C GLY A 59 24.41 -7.07 4.94
N ILE A 60 23.25 -7.48 4.43
CA ILE A 60 22.91 -7.49 3.00
C ILE A 60 21.98 -6.30 2.71
N GLU A 61 22.27 -5.61 1.62
CA GLU A 61 21.37 -4.63 1.01
C GLU A 61 21.09 -5.02 -0.43
N ARG A 62 19.81 -5.10 -0.80
CA ARG A 62 19.37 -5.32 -2.18
C ARG A 62 18.41 -4.22 -2.58
N ASN A 63 18.61 -3.71 -3.78
CA ASN A 63 17.73 -2.74 -4.39
C ASN A 63 17.34 -3.27 -5.78
N GLU A 64 16.09 -3.66 -5.92
CA GLU A 64 15.56 -4.28 -7.12
C GLU A 64 14.42 -3.42 -7.66
N SER A 65 14.24 -3.40 -8.97
CA SER A 65 13.16 -2.61 -9.57
C SER A 65 12.59 -3.28 -10.81
N GLY A 66 11.38 -2.89 -11.13
CA GLY A 66 10.69 -3.47 -12.27
C GLY A 66 9.27 -2.95 -12.46
N ILE A 67 8.45 -3.76 -13.10
CA ILE A 67 7.04 -3.47 -13.33
C ILE A 67 6.19 -4.62 -12.81
N LEU A 68 5.10 -4.28 -12.13
CA LEU A 68 4.08 -5.23 -11.72
C LEU A 68 2.79 -5.03 -12.50
N TRP A 69 2.07 -6.11 -12.71
CA TRP A 69 0.70 -6.13 -13.19
C TRP A 69 -0.14 -7.03 -12.30
N LEU A 70 -1.28 -6.53 -11.91
CA LEU A 70 -2.28 -7.27 -11.16
C LEU A 70 -3.57 -7.32 -11.99
N LYS A 71 -4.26 -8.45 -11.96
CA LYS A 71 -5.57 -8.61 -12.59
C LYS A 71 -6.44 -9.53 -11.74
N LYS A 72 -7.64 -9.08 -11.40
CA LYS A 72 -8.59 -9.91 -10.67
C LYS A 72 -9.19 -11.01 -11.57
N PRO A 73 -9.51 -12.17 -10.97
CA PRO A 73 -9.18 -12.60 -9.62
C PRO A 73 -7.76 -13.19 -9.51
N GLY A 74 -6.97 -12.68 -8.56
CA GLY A 74 -5.74 -13.34 -8.08
C GLY A 74 -4.58 -13.50 -9.05
N LYS A 75 -4.60 -12.85 -10.22
CA LYS A 75 -3.51 -12.92 -11.20
C LYS A 75 -2.50 -11.81 -10.96
N MET A 76 -1.23 -12.16 -11.08
CA MET A 76 -0.15 -11.20 -10.91
C MET A 76 1.04 -11.54 -11.81
N ARG A 77 1.80 -10.51 -12.15
CA ARG A 77 3.07 -10.62 -12.86
C ARG A 77 4.01 -9.56 -12.35
N TRP A 78 5.20 -9.96 -11.92
CA TRP A 78 6.28 -9.08 -11.52
C TRP A 78 7.47 -9.33 -12.41
N GLU A 79 7.87 -8.31 -13.16
CA GLU A 79 9.07 -8.33 -13.99
C GLU A 79 10.13 -7.48 -13.31
N TYR A 80 11.08 -8.12 -12.65
CA TYR A 80 12.29 -7.47 -12.16
C TYR A 80 13.21 -7.20 -13.34
N ARG A 81 13.77 -6.00 -13.41
CA ARG A 81 14.58 -5.52 -14.50
C ARG A 81 15.97 -5.07 -14.08
N SER A 82 16.14 -4.74 -12.83
CA SER A 82 17.40 -4.28 -12.26
C SER A 82 17.54 -4.77 -10.82
N PRO A 83 18.74 -5.15 -10.35
CA PRO A 83 19.97 -5.30 -11.15
C PRO A 83 19.96 -6.55 -12.04
N GLU A 84 19.13 -7.54 -11.72
CA GLU A 84 19.00 -8.80 -12.43
C GLU A 84 17.56 -9.05 -12.86
N GLU A 85 17.43 -9.69 -14.03
CA GLU A 85 16.11 -10.11 -14.50
C GLU A 85 15.60 -11.29 -13.69
N LYS A 86 14.38 -11.14 -13.14
CA LYS A 86 13.61 -12.21 -12.50
C LYS A 86 12.17 -12.05 -12.92
N LEU A 87 11.44 -13.14 -12.93
CA LEU A 87 10.04 -13.11 -13.31
C LEU A 87 9.20 -13.90 -12.33
N PHE A 88 8.23 -13.25 -11.71
CA PHE A 88 7.17 -13.91 -11.01
C PHE A 88 5.87 -13.83 -11.81
N VAL A 89 5.19 -14.97 -11.96
CA VAL A 89 3.85 -15.05 -12.60
C VAL A 89 2.92 -15.85 -11.71
N GLY A 90 1.78 -15.27 -11.38
CA GLY A 90 0.66 -15.94 -10.72
C GLY A 90 -0.56 -15.99 -11.63
N ASP A 91 -1.11 -17.17 -11.87
CA ASP A 91 -2.29 -17.39 -12.74
C ASP A 91 -3.63 -17.37 -11.99
N GLY A 92 -3.58 -17.17 -10.68
CA GLY A 92 -4.72 -17.26 -9.76
C GLY A 92 -4.80 -18.59 -9.00
N ARG A 93 -3.97 -19.59 -9.34
CA ARG A 93 -3.86 -20.88 -8.65
C ARG A 93 -2.44 -21.24 -8.31
N ASN A 94 -1.53 -21.12 -9.31
CA ASN A 94 -0.11 -21.42 -9.18
C ASN A 94 0.71 -20.14 -9.33
N GLY A 95 1.86 -20.13 -8.68
CA GLY A 95 2.92 -19.16 -8.86
C GLY A 95 4.16 -19.82 -9.46
N TRP A 96 4.82 -19.12 -10.37
CA TRP A 96 6.12 -19.47 -10.94
C TRP A 96 7.07 -18.33 -10.67
N PHE A 97 8.22 -18.65 -10.10
CA PHE A 97 9.31 -17.71 -9.94
C PHE A 97 10.49 -18.19 -10.78
N TYR A 98 10.80 -17.44 -11.82
CA TYR A 98 11.87 -17.77 -12.77
C TYR A 98 13.09 -16.91 -12.52
N LEU A 99 14.23 -17.56 -12.36
CA LEU A 99 15.57 -17.01 -12.21
C LEU A 99 16.37 -17.31 -13.49
N PRO A 100 16.41 -16.40 -14.47
CA PRO A 100 17.07 -16.65 -15.77
C PRO A 100 18.56 -16.97 -15.63
N ALA A 101 19.29 -16.29 -14.73
CA ALA A 101 20.71 -16.50 -14.48
C ALA A 101 21.02 -17.94 -14.03
N GLU A 102 20.13 -18.54 -13.25
CA GLU A 102 20.26 -19.90 -12.73
C GLU A 102 19.58 -20.95 -13.62
N LYS A 103 18.79 -20.51 -14.61
CA LYS A 103 17.90 -21.34 -15.42
C LYS A 103 16.95 -22.19 -14.56
N GLN A 104 16.50 -21.66 -13.43
CA GLN A 104 15.59 -22.33 -12.51
C GLN A 104 14.21 -21.69 -12.49
N VAL A 105 13.20 -22.54 -12.38
CA VAL A 105 11.81 -22.14 -12.19
C VAL A 105 11.28 -22.82 -10.93
N HIS A 106 10.91 -22.04 -9.93
CA HIS A 106 10.23 -22.55 -8.74
C HIS A 106 8.72 -22.46 -8.96
N ARG A 107 8.02 -23.58 -8.82
CA ARG A 107 6.55 -23.65 -8.89
C ARG A 107 5.98 -23.93 -7.51
N PHE A 108 4.94 -23.19 -7.15
CA PHE A 108 4.22 -23.37 -5.88
C PHE A 108 2.75 -22.98 -6.00
N SER A 109 1.95 -23.39 -5.02
CA SER A 109 0.55 -23.00 -4.93
C SER A 109 0.43 -21.56 -4.41
N LEU A 110 -0.37 -20.70 -5.10
CA LEU A 110 -0.66 -19.34 -4.62
C LEU A 110 -1.45 -19.33 -3.31
N ALA A 111 -2.18 -20.39 -2.97
CA ALA A 111 -2.81 -20.50 -1.66
C ALA A 111 -1.79 -20.45 -0.52
N LYS A 112 -0.59 -21.04 -0.73
CA LYS A 112 0.52 -20.91 0.24
C LYS A 112 1.07 -19.49 0.35
N LEU A 113 1.01 -18.71 -0.71
CA LEU A 113 1.40 -17.30 -0.70
C LEU A 113 0.39 -16.45 0.09
N GLU A 114 -0.89 -16.80 0.01
CA GLU A 114 -1.95 -16.19 0.83
C GLU A 114 -1.74 -16.54 2.32
N ASP A 115 -1.28 -17.76 2.63
CA ASP A 115 -0.90 -18.18 3.98
C ASP A 115 0.36 -17.46 4.49
N LEU A 116 1.28 -17.06 3.60
CA LEU A 116 2.43 -16.22 3.95
C LEU A 116 2.04 -14.78 4.25
N ARG A 117 0.75 -14.45 4.09
CA ARG A 117 0.16 -13.14 4.45
C ARG A 117 1.00 -11.97 3.96
N SER A 118 1.44 -12.09 2.70
CA SER A 118 2.24 -11.07 2.05
C SER A 118 1.52 -9.73 2.13
N PRO A 119 2.17 -8.66 2.59
CA PRO A 119 1.63 -7.31 2.55
C PRO A 119 1.18 -6.87 1.15
N LEU A 120 1.69 -7.51 0.10
CA LEU A 120 1.28 -7.32 -1.28
C LEU A 120 -0.16 -7.80 -1.55
N ALA A 121 -0.73 -8.64 -0.67
CA ALA A 121 -2.14 -9.03 -0.73
C ALA A 121 -3.09 -7.83 -0.65
N PHE A 122 -2.67 -6.71 -0.05
CA PHE A 122 -3.44 -5.47 -0.02
C PHE A 122 -3.68 -4.93 -1.43
N LEU A 123 -2.67 -5.01 -2.30
CA LEU A 123 -2.78 -4.55 -3.69
C LEU A 123 -3.73 -5.43 -4.52
N LEU A 124 -3.96 -6.66 -4.11
CA LEU A 124 -4.89 -7.58 -4.79
C LEU A 124 -6.36 -7.30 -4.47
N GLY A 125 -6.63 -6.39 -3.51
CA GLY A 125 -8.00 -6.00 -3.15
C GLY A 125 -8.85 -7.14 -2.58
N LYS A 126 -8.22 -8.18 -2.02
CA LYS A 126 -8.93 -9.29 -1.35
C LYS A 126 -9.04 -9.10 0.15
N THR A 127 -8.43 -8.05 0.69
CA THR A 127 -8.18 -7.90 2.10
C THR A 127 -8.69 -6.57 2.60
N LYS A 128 -9.05 -6.54 3.87
CA LYS A 128 -9.37 -5.30 4.56
C LYS A 128 -8.22 -4.96 5.49
N LEU A 129 -7.55 -3.82 5.25
CA LEU A 129 -6.44 -3.33 6.07
C LEU A 129 -6.77 -3.39 7.56
N GLU A 130 -7.96 -2.89 7.93
CA GLU A 130 -8.41 -2.88 9.33
C GLU A 130 -8.54 -4.29 9.93
N LYS A 131 -8.90 -5.29 9.12
CA LYS A 131 -9.02 -6.69 9.59
C LYS A 131 -7.67 -7.39 9.69
N GLN A 132 -6.73 -7.03 8.83
CA GLN A 132 -5.44 -7.68 8.76
C GLN A 132 -4.39 -7.05 9.66
N LEU A 133 -4.47 -5.73 9.84
CA LEU A 133 -3.56 -4.99 10.70
C LEU A 133 -4.23 -4.72 12.05
N GLN A 134 -3.67 -5.27 13.11
CA GLN A 134 -4.04 -4.92 14.48
C GLN A 134 -3.27 -3.67 14.93
N GLY A 135 -3.87 -2.88 15.85
CA GLY A 135 -3.25 -1.66 16.35
C GLY A 135 -3.12 -0.55 15.31
N LEU A 136 -3.97 -0.56 14.28
CA LEU A 136 -3.91 0.42 13.18
C LEU A 136 -3.95 1.85 13.72
N SER A 137 -2.93 2.65 13.40
CA SER A 137 -2.79 4.05 13.78
C SER A 137 -2.02 4.83 12.73
N PHE A 138 -2.08 6.17 12.76
CA PHE A 138 -1.15 6.99 11.98
C PHE A 138 0.24 6.94 12.60
N ALA A 139 1.25 7.13 11.77
CA ALA A 139 2.67 7.19 12.13
C ALA A 139 3.27 8.55 11.72
N PRO A 140 2.87 9.66 12.37
CA PRO A 140 3.27 11.01 11.96
C PRO A 140 4.78 11.28 12.13
N GLU A 141 5.46 10.50 12.94
CA GLU A 141 6.91 10.55 13.12
C GLU A 141 7.68 9.91 11.97
N VAL A 142 7.02 9.09 11.14
CA VAL A 142 7.61 8.50 9.94
C VAL A 142 7.45 9.48 8.79
N ARG A 143 8.58 9.90 8.23
CA ARG A 143 8.58 10.81 7.09
C ARG A 143 7.93 10.14 5.88
N ALA A 144 6.83 10.72 5.40
CA ALA A 144 6.22 10.33 4.15
C ALA A 144 7.15 10.67 2.95
N TRP A 145 7.02 9.92 1.87
CA TRP A 145 7.77 10.16 0.64
C TRP A 145 7.34 11.48 -0.01
N LYS A 146 6.03 11.73 0.00
CA LYS A 146 5.47 13.02 -0.37
C LYS A 146 4.77 13.64 0.84
N SER A 147 4.85 14.96 0.95
CA SER A 147 4.32 15.70 2.12
C SER A 147 2.82 15.57 2.30
N GLU A 148 2.08 15.33 1.22
CA GLU A 148 0.64 15.15 1.20
C GLU A 148 0.17 13.74 1.57
N ASP A 149 1.09 12.76 1.56
CA ASP A 149 0.77 11.38 1.85
C ASP A 149 0.62 11.14 3.37
N SER A 150 -0.20 10.17 3.72
CA SER A 150 -0.38 9.73 5.10
C SER A 150 0.29 8.39 5.34
N VAL A 151 1.02 8.25 6.44
CA VAL A 151 1.62 6.97 6.82
C VAL A 151 0.80 6.35 7.94
N MET A 152 0.36 5.10 7.72
CA MET A 152 -0.32 4.27 8.70
C MET A 152 0.60 3.13 9.13
N ARG A 153 0.45 2.66 10.38
CA ARG A 153 1.12 1.47 10.90
C ARG A 153 0.13 0.46 11.43
N GLY A 154 0.55 -0.78 11.47
CA GLY A 154 -0.16 -1.85 12.12
C GLY A 154 0.67 -3.13 12.15
N LEU A 155 0.27 -4.08 12.99
CA LEU A 155 0.89 -5.40 13.09
C LEU A 155 0.04 -6.42 12.32
N PRO A 156 0.59 -7.12 11.32
CA PRO A 156 -0.16 -8.12 10.57
C PRO A 156 -0.56 -9.29 11.47
N ARG A 157 -1.86 -9.61 11.51
CA ARG A 157 -2.39 -10.71 12.32
C ARG A 157 -1.82 -12.06 11.91
N GLY A 158 -1.32 -12.82 12.89
CA GLY A 158 -0.71 -14.13 12.72
C GLY A 158 0.67 -14.10 12.09
N MET A 159 1.32 -12.92 12.04
CA MET A 159 2.73 -12.76 11.70
C MET A 159 3.56 -12.18 12.86
N GLU A 160 3.00 -12.14 14.03
CA GLU A 160 3.58 -11.52 15.23
C GLU A 160 4.96 -12.08 15.60
N SER A 161 5.22 -13.34 15.21
CA SER A 161 6.53 -13.98 15.44
C SER A 161 7.60 -13.61 14.41
N ARG A 162 7.23 -12.94 13.31
CA ARG A 162 8.14 -12.62 12.20
C ARG A 162 8.19 -11.15 11.86
N VAL A 163 7.12 -10.40 12.13
CA VAL A 163 6.98 -9.00 11.76
C VAL A 163 6.72 -8.17 13.01
N GLN A 164 7.49 -7.10 13.20
CA GLN A 164 7.27 -6.12 14.27
C GLN A 164 6.17 -5.14 13.91
N GLU A 165 6.22 -4.61 12.69
CA GLU A 165 5.21 -3.69 12.16
C GLU A 165 5.22 -3.66 10.63
N VAL A 166 4.11 -3.20 10.08
CA VAL A 166 4.00 -2.78 8.68
C VAL A 166 3.58 -1.32 8.64
N LEU A 167 4.30 -0.53 7.84
CA LEU A 167 3.94 0.84 7.50
C LEU A 167 3.35 0.86 6.10
N VAL A 168 2.25 1.55 5.93
CA VAL A 168 1.58 1.75 4.63
C VAL A 168 1.44 3.25 4.39
N GLU A 169 2.11 3.75 3.36
CA GLU A 169 1.97 5.13 2.91
C GLU A 169 0.90 5.21 1.82
N VAL A 170 0.01 6.16 2.00
CA VAL A 170 -1.21 6.31 1.20
C VAL A 170 -1.31 7.72 0.67
N THR A 171 -1.54 7.86 -0.63
CA THR A 171 -1.76 9.15 -1.28
C THR A 171 -3.14 9.71 -0.95
N PRO A 172 -3.39 11.02 -1.19
CA PRO A 172 -4.72 11.61 -1.06
C PRO A 172 -5.81 10.90 -1.89
N GLU A 173 -5.43 10.26 -3.01
CA GLU A 173 -6.31 9.48 -3.87
C GLU A 173 -6.51 8.05 -3.37
N HIS A 174 -6.02 7.71 -2.19
CA HIS A 174 -6.08 6.40 -1.54
C HIS A 174 -5.30 5.29 -2.27
N GLN A 175 -4.29 5.66 -3.05
CA GLN A 175 -3.34 4.71 -3.62
C GLN A 175 -2.24 4.40 -2.60
N ILE A 176 -1.81 3.15 -2.55
CA ILE A 176 -0.64 2.74 -1.75
C ILE A 176 0.61 3.17 -2.51
N ALA A 177 1.35 4.13 -1.96
CA ALA A 177 2.60 4.61 -2.53
C ALA A 177 3.80 3.79 -2.03
N ARG A 178 3.73 3.32 -0.76
CA ARG A 178 4.82 2.58 -0.13
C ARG A 178 4.30 1.58 0.90
N ILE A 179 4.94 0.42 0.97
CA ILE A 179 4.76 -0.55 2.05
C ILE A 179 6.15 -0.84 2.62
N LEU A 180 6.31 -0.70 3.92
CA LEU A 180 7.55 -1.02 4.62
C LEU A 180 7.25 -2.04 5.71
N ILE A 181 8.01 -3.11 5.74
CA ILE A 181 7.86 -4.24 6.65
C ILE A 181 9.11 -4.30 7.53
N HIS A 182 8.94 -4.14 8.83
CA HIS A 182 9.99 -4.37 9.81
C HIS A 182 9.83 -5.78 10.37
N ALA A 183 10.84 -6.60 10.20
CA ALA A 183 10.88 -7.95 10.75
C ALA A 183 11.45 -7.97 12.17
N VAL A 184 11.21 -9.07 12.91
CA VAL A 184 11.68 -9.22 14.31
C VAL A 184 13.20 -9.41 14.43
N ASP A 185 13.89 -9.72 13.31
CA ASP A 185 15.35 -9.82 13.21
C ASP A 185 16.03 -8.49 12.81
N ASP A 186 15.30 -7.38 12.94
CA ASP A 186 15.71 -6.03 12.55
C ASP A 186 15.96 -5.85 11.03
N SER A 187 15.61 -6.82 10.20
CA SER A 187 15.59 -6.62 8.77
C SER A 187 14.36 -5.82 8.34
N PHE A 188 14.46 -5.12 7.21
CA PHE A 188 13.29 -4.49 6.62
C PHE A 188 13.22 -4.73 5.11
N THR A 189 11.99 -4.74 4.62
CA THR A 189 11.69 -4.74 3.18
C THR A 189 10.78 -3.57 2.88
N GLU A 190 11.16 -2.74 1.93
CA GLU A 190 10.38 -1.59 1.48
C GLU A 190 10.00 -1.76 0.02
N TYR A 191 8.72 -1.65 -0.27
CA TYR A 191 8.17 -1.56 -1.62
C TYR A 191 7.70 -0.14 -1.88
N ARG A 192 8.16 0.48 -2.97
CA ARG A 192 7.68 1.77 -3.47
C ARG A 192 6.99 1.56 -4.79
N PHE A 193 5.81 2.15 -4.95
CA PHE A 193 5.02 2.06 -6.17
C PHE A 193 4.86 3.43 -6.81
N SER A 194 5.04 3.47 -8.13
CA SER A 194 4.89 4.69 -8.91
C SER A 194 4.25 4.39 -10.27
N ASN A 195 3.87 5.46 -10.99
CA ASN A 195 3.26 5.35 -12.32
C ASN A 195 2.08 4.35 -12.37
N GLN A 196 1.27 4.35 -11.31
CA GLN A 196 0.11 3.46 -11.19
C GLN A 196 -0.91 3.77 -12.29
N LYS A 197 -1.33 2.72 -13.01
CA LYS A 197 -2.35 2.76 -14.05
C LYS A 197 -3.40 1.72 -13.73
N GLU A 198 -4.62 2.15 -13.59
CA GLU A 198 -5.75 1.37 -13.14
C GLU A 198 -6.66 0.94 -14.30
N ASP A 199 -7.36 -0.17 -14.10
CA ASP A 199 -8.40 -0.70 -14.99
C ASP A 199 -7.98 -0.84 -16.46
N LEU A 200 -6.71 -1.20 -16.67
CA LEU A 200 -6.18 -1.47 -18.00
C LEU A 200 -6.74 -2.79 -18.57
N ALA A 201 -6.99 -2.83 -19.87
CA ALA A 201 -7.33 -4.05 -20.58
C ALA A 201 -6.11 -4.97 -20.72
N LEU A 202 -5.83 -5.76 -19.66
CA LEU A 202 -4.70 -6.69 -19.64
C LEU A 202 -5.09 -8.05 -20.24
N PRO A 203 -4.36 -8.53 -21.29
CA PRO A 203 -4.63 -9.81 -21.92
C PRO A 203 -4.31 -10.97 -20.98
N GLU A 204 -5.11 -12.06 -21.04
CA GLU A 204 -4.91 -13.25 -20.22
C GLU A 204 -3.55 -13.91 -20.43
N ALA A 205 -3.00 -13.82 -21.64
CA ALA A 205 -1.68 -14.34 -21.97
C ALA A 205 -0.54 -13.76 -21.10
N LYS A 206 -0.71 -12.52 -20.60
CA LYS A 206 0.27 -11.87 -19.73
C LYS A 206 0.49 -12.64 -18.41
N PHE A 207 -0.51 -13.38 -17.97
CA PHE A 207 -0.52 -14.14 -16.70
C PHE A 207 -0.37 -15.64 -16.91
N ARG A 208 0.09 -16.06 -18.08
CA ARG A 208 0.46 -17.45 -18.37
C ARG A 208 1.98 -17.55 -18.31
N PHE A 209 2.44 -18.58 -17.61
CA PHE A 209 3.86 -18.92 -17.59
C PHE A 209 4.11 -20.07 -18.56
N THR A 210 5.16 -19.99 -19.35
CA THR A 210 5.66 -21.07 -20.19
C THR A 210 7.10 -21.34 -19.77
N LEU A 211 7.38 -22.60 -19.45
CA LEU A 211 8.72 -23.02 -19.02
C LEU A 211 9.73 -22.74 -20.15
N PRO A 212 10.75 -21.91 -19.91
CA PRO A 212 11.78 -21.63 -20.92
C PRO A 212 12.59 -22.88 -21.24
N PRO A 213 13.01 -23.07 -22.49
CA PRO A 213 13.85 -24.20 -22.87
C PRO A 213 15.13 -24.28 -22.05
N GLY A 214 15.47 -25.48 -21.55
CA GLY A 214 16.69 -25.70 -20.76
C GLY A 214 16.62 -25.19 -19.33
N SER A 215 15.44 -24.79 -18.84
CA SER A 215 15.25 -24.45 -17.43
C SER A 215 14.83 -25.69 -16.64
N GLU A 216 15.35 -25.76 -15.41
CA GLU A 216 14.97 -26.78 -14.43
C GLU A 216 13.72 -26.33 -13.69
N LEU A 217 12.73 -27.25 -13.57
CA LEU A 217 11.53 -27.01 -12.77
C LEU A 217 11.72 -27.60 -11.37
N VAL A 218 11.69 -26.74 -10.36
CA VAL A 218 11.74 -27.08 -8.94
C VAL A 218 10.33 -26.96 -8.37
N GLU A 219 9.78 -28.07 -7.88
CA GLU A 219 8.48 -28.08 -7.17
C GLU A 219 8.72 -27.84 -5.69
N GLY A 220 8.07 -26.85 -5.11
CA GLY A 220 8.21 -26.57 -3.67
C GLY A 220 8.18 -25.10 -3.31
N GLU A 221 8.61 -24.79 -2.09
CA GLU A 221 8.67 -23.43 -1.58
C GLU A 221 9.83 -22.67 -2.24
N VAL A 222 9.61 -21.40 -2.54
CA VAL A 222 10.71 -20.48 -2.86
C VAL A 222 11.52 -20.37 -1.57
N GLY A 223 12.77 -20.84 -1.62
CA GLY A 223 13.68 -20.74 -0.47
C GLY A 223 13.81 -19.29 -0.01
N ASN A 224 13.96 -19.14 1.29
CA ASN A 224 14.25 -17.86 1.94
C ASN A 224 15.55 -17.26 1.43
#